data_28724a3d526c039ef55c3b2913b39aaa
#
_entry.id   28724a3d526c039ef55c3b2913b39aaa
#
_cell.length_a   1.000
_cell.length_b   1.000
_cell.length_c   1.000
_cell.angle_alpha   90.00
_cell.angle_beta   90.00
_cell.angle_gamma   90.00
#
_symmetry.space_group_name_H-M   'P 1'
#
loop_
_entity.id
_entity.type
_entity.pdbx_description
1 polymer ?
#
loop_
_entity_poly.entity_id
_entity_poly.type
_entity_poly.pdbx_seq_one_letter_code
_entity_poly.pdbx_strand_id
1 'polypeptide(L)'
;MNKVLALLFLVFTSAFAAAKKPNIIYIMTDDQGYGDLACHGHPFIKTPNLDKLHSQNTRFTNYHVSPTCAPTRAALMSGKNAFEAGVTHTILERERMALGLPTVADVLRKAGYTTGIFGKWHLGEQDEYQPHSRGFDEVFIHGCGGIGQRFAGSQGDVPKNNYFHPTIRHNGKFVKTKGFCTDVFFLEALRWMKTQKDKPFFAYIPTNAPHGPFLAPEKYKALYKDHAKGDANQAFFGMITNIDDNVGLLMKKLDEWGLADNTLLIYSTDNGSSKGSRVFNAGMKGGKGSVNEGGSRVPLFMRIPGTTKAGKDLGQLARHIDIFPTLADIAGADLGELKLEGRSLAPLLKDDTTQWLDRTLFFHGGRWPKKGAPGKFGKGDLNLDNYKYKKFAVRTERWRLVGKETLYDIKTDPSEQTNVIDKHPEVAKKLLTEYEAFWKRARPLMVNEDAPLDVEKPFEANYLKQKENGGIPEWKVPSL
;
A
#
# COMPACT_ATOMS: atom_id res chain seq x y z
N MET A 1 36.49 16.91 -71.56
CA MET A 1 35.33 17.45 -70.89
C MET A 1 34.79 16.35 -69.95
N ASN A 2 35.32 16.29 -68.75
CA ASN A 2 34.90 15.29 -67.74
C ASN A 2 33.86 15.94 -66.83
N LYS A 3 32.62 15.42 -66.87
CA LYS A 3 31.58 15.80 -65.92
C LYS A 3 31.71 14.91 -64.63
N VAL A 4 32.12 15.52 -63.55
CA VAL A 4 32.10 14.88 -62.19
C VAL A 4 30.68 15.03 -61.68
N LEU A 5 30.01 13.87 -61.45
CA LEU A 5 28.69 13.79 -60.84
C LEU A 5 28.91 13.67 -59.28
N ALA A 6 28.58 14.72 -58.54
CA ALA A 6 28.64 14.72 -57.12
C ALA A 6 27.34 14.09 -56.59
N LEU A 7 27.42 12.89 -55.99
CA LEU A 7 26.33 12.23 -55.27
C LEU A 7 26.27 12.78 -53.84
N LEU A 8 25.24 13.60 -53.56
CA LEU A 8 24.92 13.99 -52.17
C LEU A 8 24.24 12.80 -51.43
N PHE A 9 24.96 12.21 -50.53
CA PHE A 9 24.36 11.27 -49.54
C PHE A 9 23.65 12.08 -48.47
N LEU A 10 22.30 12.13 -48.48
CA LEU A 10 21.50 12.58 -47.37
C LEU A 10 21.48 11.47 -46.31
N VAL A 11 22.24 11.64 -45.23
CA VAL A 11 22.16 10.79 -44.06
C VAL A 11 20.93 11.19 -43.27
N PHE A 12 19.83 10.46 -43.42
CA PHE A 12 18.69 10.54 -42.52
C PHE A 12 19.08 9.93 -41.16
N THR A 13 19.50 10.74 -40.22
CA THR A 13 19.56 10.35 -38.80
C THR A 13 18.14 10.34 -38.29
N SER A 14 17.49 9.17 -38.33
CA SER A 14 16.28 8.93 -37.58
C SER A 14 16.65 8.97 -36.07
N ALA A 15 16.44 10.11 -35.44
CA ALA A 15 16.44 10.20 -34.00
C ALA A 15 15.31 9.29 -33.50
N PHE A 16 15.64 8.09 -33.03
CA PHE A 16 14.73 7.29 -32.24
C PHE A 16 14.39 8.12 -30.99
N ALA A 17 13.22 8.75 -30.98
CA ALA A 17 12.72 9.36 -29.77
C ALA A 17 12.65 8.25 -28.71
N ALA A 18 13.46 8.37 -27.66
CA ALA A 18 13.41 7.44 -26.54
C ALA A 18 11.96 7.38 -26.04
N ALA A 19 11.41 6.18 -25.91
CA ALA A 19 10.03 5.99 -25.49
C ALA A 19 9.80 6.77 -24.17
N LYS A 20 8.76 7.61 -24.15
CA LYS A 20 8.46 8.45 -22.98
C LYS A 20 8.18 7.54 -21.78
N LYS A 21 8.92 7.74 -20.68
CA LYS A 21 8.67 7.00 -19.44
C LYS A 21 7.22 7.21 -18.97
N PRO A 22 6.49 6.16 -18.57
CA PRO A 22 5.10 6.32 -18.15
C PRO A 22 5.03 7.03 -16.80
N ASN A 23 3.98 7.81 -16.59
CA ASN A 23 3.61 8.24 -15.25
C ASN A 23 3.17 7.03 -14.43
N ILE A 24 3.33 7.11 -13.12
CA ILE A 24 2.96 6.04 -12.21
C ILE A 24 2.02 6.63 -11.15
N ILE A 25 0.83 6.06 -11.02
CA ILE A 25 -0.13 6.39 -9.96
C ILE A 25 -0.41 5.10 -9.20
N TYR A 26 -0.14 5.12 -7.88
CA TYR A 26 -0.42 4.00 -6.99
C TYR A 26 -1.42 4.44 -5.92
N ILE A 27 -2.66 3.94 -6.02
CA ILE A 27 -3.71 4.15 -5.04
C ILE A 27 -3.68 2.96 -4.08
N MET A 28 -3.56 3.25 -2.77
CA MET A 28 -3.65 2.24 -1.71
C MET A 28 -4.71 2.64 -0.70
N THR A 29 -5.72 1.80 -0.52
CA THR A 29 -6.71 2.01 0.54
C THR A 29 -6.26 1.35 1.85
N ASP A 30 -6.89 1.73 2.97
CA ASP A 30 -6.54 1.28 4.31
C ASP A 30 -7.70 0.47 4.91
N ASP A 31 -7.47 -0.79 5.27
CA ASP A 31 -8.48 -1.67 5.87
C ASP A 31 -9.62 -2.14 4.95
N GLN A 32 -9.47 -2.01 3.66
CA GLN A 32 -10.40 -2.56 2.67
C GLN A 32 -9.98 -3.98 2.27
N GLY A 33 -10.86 -4.96 2.42
CA GLY A 33 -10.57 -6.34 2.04
C GLY A 33 -10.84 -6.65 0.56
N TYR A 34 -10.42 -7.83 0.14
CA TYR A 34 -10.68 -8.35 -1.21
C TYR A 34 -12.19 -8.38 -1.52
N GLY A 35 -13.02 -8.76 -0.53
CA GLY A 35 -14.47 -8.85 -0.67
C GLY A 35 -15.20 -7.51 -0.69
N ASP A 36 -14.54 -6.40 -0.39
CA ASP A 36 -15.19 -5.08 -0.27
C ASP A 36 -15.28 -4.32 -1.61
N LEU A 37 -15.49 -5.05 -2.72
CA LEU A 37 -15.66 -4.54 -4.08
C LEU A 37 -16.80 -5.28 -4.79
N ALA A 38 -17.60 -4.56 -5.59
CA ALA A 38 -18.71 -5.17 -6.33
C ALA A 38 -18.20 -6.15 -7.40
N CYS A 39 -17.11 -5.83 -8.12
CA CYS A 39 -16.47 -6.72 -9.09
C CYS A 39 -15.87 -8.01 -8.47
N HIS A 40 -15.79 -8.10 -7.14
CA HIS A 40 -15.40 -9.31 -6.41
C HIS A 40 -16.61 -10.07 -5.82
N GLY A 41 -17.84 -9.67 -6.17
CA GLY A 41 -19.08 -10.36 -5.79
C GLY A 41 -19.73 -9.86 -4.50
N HIS A 42 -19.34 -8.69 -3.97
CA HIS A 42 -20.00 -8.13 -2.80
C HIS A 42 -21.49 -7.86 -3.06
N PRO A 43 -22.41 -8.30 -2.20
CA PRO A 43 -23.86 -8.34 -2.52
C PRO A 43 -24.52 -6.97 -2.68
N PHE A 44 -23.97 -5.90 -2.13
CA PHE A 44 -24.63 -4.60 -2.16
C PHE A 44 -23.70 -3.37 -2.25
N ILE A 45 -22.38 -3.53 -2.17
CA ILE A 45 -21.46 -2.38 -2.24
C ILE A 45 -21.53 -1.71 -3.60
N LYS A 46 -21.40 -0.39 -3.63
CA LYS A 46 -21.47 0.42 -4.86
C LYS A 46 -20.08 0.95 -5.19
N THR A 47 -19.44 0.32 -6.17
CA THR A 47 -18.08 0.65 -6.64
C THR A 47 -17.99 0.70 -8.18
N PRO A 48 -18.87 1.45 -8.89
CA PRO A 48 -18.95 1.40 -10.34
C PRO A 48 -17.69 1.88 -11.05
N ASN A 49 -16.94 2.83 -10.47
CA ASN A 49 -15.68 3.33 -11.05
C ASN A 49 -14.54 2.34 -10.88
N LEU A 50 -14.45 1.67 -9.71
CA LEU A 50 -13.49 0.59 -9.48
C LEU A 50 -13.84 -0.65 -10.32
N ASP A 51 -15.11 -0.94 -10.54
CA ASP A 51 -15.56 -2.00 -11.45
C ASP A 51 -15.17 -1.68 -12.91
N LYS A 52 -15.33 -0.42 -13.32
CA LYS A 52 -14.83 0.07 -14.62
C LYS A 52 -13.31 -0.05 -14.70
N LEU A 53 -12.59 0.39 -13.66
CA LEU A 53 -11.14 0.26 -13.59
C LEU A 53 -10.72 -1.21 -13.71
N HIS A 54 -11.38 -2.12 -12.98
CA HIS A 54 -11.17 -3.56 -13.07
C HIS A 54 -11.37 -4.08 -14.50
N SER A 55 -12.47 -3.70 -15.17
CA SER A 55 -12.77 -4.15 -16.53
C SER A 55 -11.74 -3.68 -17.58
N GLN A 56 -11.02 -2.59 -17.32
CA GLN A 56 -9.99 -2.03 -18.19
C GLN A 56 -8.56 -2.49 -17.85
N ASN A 57 -8.39 -3.22 -16.76
CA ASN A 57 -7.09 -3.57 -16.20
C ASN A 57 -6.81 -5.07 -16.26
N THR A 58 -5.56 -5.43 -15.97
CA THR A 58 -5.18 -6.77 -15.53
C THR A 58 -5.33 -6.85 -14.02
N ARG A 59 -6.03 -7.89 -13.52
CA ARG A 59 -6.21 -8.17 -12.09
C ARG A 59 -5.32 -9.33 -11.67
N PHE A 60 -4.60 -9.16 -10.55
CA PHE A 60 -3.93 -10.26 -9.86
C PHE A 60 -4.87 -10.86 -8.81
N THR A 61 -5.34 -12.08 -9.05
CA THR A 61 -6.33 -12.73 -8.17
C THR A 61 -5.70 -13.40 -6.95
N ASN A 62 -4.37 -13.53 -6.91
CA ASN A 62 -3.61 -14.17 -5.85
C ASN A 62 -2.48 -13.24 -5.35
N TYR A 63 -2.86 -12.00 -5.03
CA TYR A 63 -1.95 -10.98 -4.51
C TYR A 63 -2.07 -10.83 -3.00
N HIS A 64 -0.93 -10.85 -2.31
CA HIS A 64 -0.85 -10.86 -0.86
C HIS A 64 -0.05 -9.69 -0.28
N VAL A 65 -0.48 -9.23 0.89
CA VAL A 65 0.15 -8.17 1.68
C VAL A 65 0.41 -8.66 3.11
N SER A 66 1.03 -7.84 3.95
CA SER A 66 1.12 -8.15 5.38
C SER A 66 -0.25 -8.02 6.05
N PRO A 67 -0.48 -8.68 7.21
CA PRO A 67 -1.80 -8.65 7.86
C PRO A 67 -2.22 -7.28 8.40
N THR A 68 -1.32 -6.29 8.40
CA THR A 68 -1.54 -4.96 8.98
C THR A 68 -0.80 -3.86 8.23
N CYS A 69 -1.22 -2.60 8.41
CA CYS A 69 -0.87 -1.43 7.62
C CYS A 69 0.64 -1.09 7.58
N ALA A 70 1.29 -0.70 8.68
CA ALA A 70 2.71 -0.30 8.63
C ALA A 70 3.64 -1.39 8.06
N PRO A 71 3.51 -2.69 8.43
CA PRO A 71 4.26 -3.76 7.80
C PRO A 71 4.08 -3.84 6.27
N THR A 72 2.86 -3.68 5.77
CA THR A 72 2.61 -3.66 4.31
C THR A 72 3.28 -2.47 3.66
N ARG A 73 3.14 -1.28 4.24
CA ARG A 73 3.70 -0.04 3.70
C ARG A 73 5.22 -0.09 3.67
N ALA A 74 5.86 -0.61 4.72
CA ALA A 74 7.31 -0.80 4.75
C ALA A 74 7.79 -1.79 3.68
N ALA A 75 7.10 -2.92 3.54
CA ALA A 75 7.46 -3.92 2.56
C ALA A 75 7.29 -3.42 1.11
N LEU A 76 6.22 -2.67 0.83
CA LEU A 76 6.00 -2.01 -0.46
C LEU A 76 7.09 -0.99 -0.78
N MET A 77 7.44 -0.14 0.20
CA MET A 77 8.44 0.92 0.02
C MET A 77 9.86 0.38 -0.11
N SER A 78 10.20 -0.73 0.56
CA SER A 78 11.56 -1.28 0.59
C SER A 78 11.80 -2.45 -0.37
N GLY A 79 10.75 -3.10 -0.89
CA GLY A 79 10.86 -4.34 -1.66
C GLY A 79 11.37 -5.56 -0.85
N LYS A 80 11.30 -5.48 0.51
CA LYS A 80 11.71 -6.52 1.46
C LYS A 80 10.57 -6.92 2.37
N ASN A 81 10.67 -8.10 3.01
CA ASN A 81 9.71 -8.45 4.06
C ASN A 81 9.70 -7.37 5.15
N ALA A 82 8.52 -7.09 5.70
CA ALA A 82 8.35 -6.03 6.71
C ALA A 82 9.32 -6.16 7.89
N PHE A 83 9.56 -7.38 8.38
CA PHE A 83 10.49 -7.61 9.49
C PHE A 83 11.94 -7.32 9.11
N GLU A 84 12.33 -7.64 7.88
CA GLU A 84 13.64 -7.31 7.33
C GLU A 84 13.76 -5.81 6.98
N ALA A 85 12.63 -5.12 6.84
CA ALA A 85 12.56 -3.66 6.76
C ALA A 85 12.48 -2.97 8.13
N GLY A 86 12.62 -3.71 9.24
CA GLY A 86 12.61 -3.19 10.61
C GLY A 86 11.22 -2.95 11.21
N VAL A 87 10.14 -3.33 10.51
CA VAL A 87 8.76 -3.01 10.91
C VAL A 87 8.02 -4.25 11.40
N THR A 88 7.77 -4.31 12.71
CA THR A 88 7.13 -5.45 13.38
C THR A 88 5.80 -5.10 14.05
N HIS A 89 5.43 -3.83 14.09
CA HIS A 89 4.21 -3.32 14.69
C HIS A 89 3.67 -2.12 13.93
N THR A 90 2.52 -1.60 14.33
CA THR A 90 1.87 -0.40 13.80
C THR A 90 2.00 0.82 14.74
N ILE A 91 2.69 0.64 15.86
CA ILE A 91 3.00 1.66 16.89
C ILE A 91 4.27 1.25 17.63
N LEU A 92 4.64 1.98 18.70
CA LEU A 92 5.73 1.67 19.65
C LEU A 92 7.12 1.84 19.01
N GLU A 93 7.26 2.78 18.08
CA GLU A 93 8.48 3.02 17.30
C GLU A 93 8.88 1.83 16.39
N ARG A 94 8.09 0.76 16.39
CA ARG A 94 8.27 -0.45 15.58
C ARG A 94 7.57 -0.36 14.22
N GLU A 95 6.90 0.74 13.91
CA GLU A 95 6.38 1.11 12.59
C GLU A 95 7.41 1.85 11.73
N ARG A 96 8.56 2.22 12.30
CA ARG A 96 9.63 2.91 11.59
C ARG A 96 10.31 1.98 10.58
N MET A 97 10.35 2.39 9.32
CA MET A 97 11.13 1.66 8.33
C MET A 97 12.62 1.96 8.50
N ALA A 98 13.47 0.92 8.51
CA ALA A 98 14.91 1.05 8.69
C ALA A 98 15.52 2.11 7.74
N LEU A 99 16.34 3.03 8.30
CA LEU A 99 16.91 4.18 7.56
C LEU A 99 17.90 3.76 6.48
N GLY A 100 18.62 2.65 6.68
CA GLY A 100 19.60 2.13 5.71
C GLY A 100 19.00 1.54 4.42
N LEU A 101 17.67 1.46 4.31
CA LEU A 101 16.98 0.94 3.13
C LEU A 101 16.45 2.09 2.28
N PRO A 102 16.80 2.19 0.99
CA PRO A 102 16.15 3.14 0.09
C PRO A 102 14.68 2.75 -0.12
N THR A 103 13.85 3.75 -0.42
CA THR A 103 12.47 3.53 -0.82
C THR A 103 12.35 3.40 -2.35
N VAL A 104 11.22 2.86 -2.82
CA VAL A 104 10.89 2.91 -4.25
C VAL A 104 10.83 4.34 -4.77
N ALA A 105 10.43 5.33 -3.94
CA ALA A 105 10.43 6.74 -4.32
C ALA A 105 11.86 7.29 -4.51
N ASP A 106 12.83 6.90 -3.67
CA ASP A 106 14.25 7.25 -3.86
C ASP A 106 14.78 6.74 -5.20
N VAL A 107 14.43 5.50 -5.56
CA VAL A 107 14.88 4.88 -6.81
C VAL A 107 14.23 5.55 -8.02
N LEU A 108 12.92 5.80 -7.97
CA LEU A 108 12.21 6.48 -9.05
C LEU A 108 12.69 7.93 -9.22
N ARG A 109 12.96 8.64 -8.13
CA ARG A 109 13.54 10.00 -8.19
C ARG A 109 14.91 10.00 -8.89
N LYS A 110 15.78 9.05 -8.55
CA LYS A 110 17.07 8.86 -9.26
C LYS A 110 16.88 8.53 -10.75
N ALA A 111 15.79 7.85 -11.11
CA ALA A 111 15.42 7.57 -12.48
C ALA A 111 14.77 8.76 -13.20
N GLY A 112 14.70 9.95 -12.58
CA GLY A 112 14.20 11.19 -13.19
C GLY A 112 12.71 11.45 -13.02
N TYR A 113 12.04 10.71 -12.13
CA TYR A 113 10.64 10.99 -11.75
C TYR A 113 10.57 12.13 -10.74
N THR A 114 9.54 12.95 -10.83
CA THR A 114 9.07 13.73 -9.68
C THR A 114 8.17 12.84 -8.83
N THR A 115 8.23 12.97 -7.51
CA THR A 115 7.59 12.02 -6.60
C THR A 115 6.67 12.75 -5.61
N GLY A 116 5.44 12.26 -5.45
CA GLY A 116 4.47 12.85 -4.54
C GLY A 116 3.73 11.81 -3.71
N ILE A 117 3.44 12.13 -2.43
CA ILE A 117 2.60 11.34 -1.53
C ILE A 117 1.44 12.17 -1.00
N PHE A 118 0.23 11.62 -1.06
CA PHE A 118 -1.02 12.29 -0.69
C PHE A 118 -1.87 11.38 0.19
N GLY A 119 -1.69 11.43 1.52
CA GLY A 119 -2.44 10.60 2.46
C GLY A 119 -1.65 10.06 3.64
N LYS A 120 -1.77 8.77 3.92
CA LYS A 120 -1.19 8.10 5.08
C LYS A 120 0.23 7.60 4.81
N TRP A 121 1.19 8.01 5.61
CA TRP A 121 2.56 7.48 5.57
C TRP A 121 2.75 6.26 6.47
N HIS A 122 2.70 6.44 7.78
CA HIS A 122 2.74 5.40 8.82
C HIS A 122 4.05 4.59 8.88
N LEU A 123 5.19 5.24 8.59
CA LEU A 123 6.52 4.61 8.66
C LEU A 123 7.53 5.42 9.51
N GLY A 124 7.03 6.11 10.54
CA GLY A 124 7.80 6.93 11.49
C GLY A 124 7.42 8.40 11.43
N GLU A 125 7.54 9.10 12.57
CA GLU A 125 7.15 10.52 12.72
C GLU A 125 8.32 11.48 12.78
N GLN A 126 9.53 11.00 13.13
CA GLN A 126 10.75 11.80 13.19
C GLN A 126 11.15 12.22 11.78
N ASP A 127 11.82 13.38 11.65
CA ASP A 127 12.11 14.01 10.36
C ASP A 127 12.89 13.10 9.39
N GLU A 128 13.81 12.27 9.89
CA GLU A 128 14.56 11.31 9.08
C GLU A 128 13.71 10.16 8.53
N TYR A 129 12.57 9.86 9.17
CA TYR A 129 11.61 8.85 8.71
C TYR A 129 10.49 9.43 7.86
N GLN A 130 10.33 10.76 7.82
CA GLN A 130 9.26 11.41 7.08
C GLN A 130 9.45 11.27 5.54
N PRO A 131 8.37 11.32 4.75
CA PRO A 131 8.44 11.10 3.30
C PRO A 131 9.44 12.00 2.56
N HIS A 132 9.62 13.26 2.97
CA HIS A 132 10.58 14.17 2.33
C HIS A 132 12.03 13.70 2.46
N SER A 133 12.37 12.99 3.57
CA SER A 133 13.66 12.34 3.78
C SER A 133 13.77 10.96 3.14
N ARG A 134 12.67 10.47 2.57
CA ARG A 134 12.50 9.12 2.02
C ARG A 134 12.07 9.13 0.55
N GLY A 135 12.52 10.14 -0.20
CA GLY A 135 12.43 10.18 -1.65
C GLY A 135 11.19 10.85 -2.23
N PHE A 136 10.34 11.50 -1.43
CA PHE A 136 9.18 12.25 -1.93
C PHE A 136 9.45 13.75 -2.00
N ASP A 137 9.25 14.35 -3.18
CA ASP A 137 9.41 15.79 -3.45
C ASP A 137 8.19 16.59 -2.98
N GLU A 138 7.00 16.04 -3.15
CA GLU A 138 5.73 16.61 -2.68
C GLU A 138 5.13 15.74 -1.59
N VAL A 139 4.79 16.32 -0.44
CA VAL A 139 4.32 15.60 0.75
C VAL A 139 3.07 16.25 1.32
N PHE A 140 1.94 15.55 1.28
CA PHE A 140 0.66 15.99 1.81
C PHE A 140 0.03 14.89 2.65
N ILE A 141 0.32 14.87 3.97
CA ILE A 141 0.05 13.72 4.85
C ILE A 141 -0.60 14.11 6.18
N HIS A 142 -1.34 13.17 6.77
CA HIS A 142 -1.68 13.18 8.19
C HIS A 142 -0.65 12.40 9.02
N GLY A 143 -0.63 12.56 10.32
CA GLY A 143 0.26 11.85 11.24
C GLY A 143 -0.28 10.46 11.64
N CYS A 144 0.54 9.69 12.34
CA CYS A 144 0.17 8.43 12.96
C CYS A 144 -0.29 7.34 11.97
N GLY A 145 -0.84 6.26 12.52
CA GLY A 145 -1.42 5.13 11.78
C GLY A 145 -2.87 5.30 11.37
N GLY A 146 -3.51 6.40 11.74
CA GLY A 146 -4.88 6.79 11.39
C GLY A 146 -5.16 8.21 11.83
N ILE A 147 -5.98 8.91 11.04
CA ILE A 147 -6.31 10.30 11.29
C ILE A 147 -6.89 10.49 12.70
N GLY A 148 -6.40 11.48 13.43
CA GLY A 148 -6.78 11.79 14.81
C GLY A 148 -6.29 10.79 15.87
N GLN A 149 -5.51 9.77 15.50
CA GLN A 149 -4.96 8.81 16.46
C GLN A 149 -3.81 9.40 17.28
N ARG A 150 -3.74 8.98 18.54
CA ARG A 150 -2.67 9.29 19.47
C ARG A 150 -2.39 8.06 20.35
N PHE A 151 -1.12 7.70 20.47
CA PHE A 151 -0.68 6.58 21.31
C PHE A 151 0.29 7.10 22.38
N ALA A 152 0.03 6.77 23.64
CA ALA A 152 0.88 7.19 24.74
C ALA A 152 2.31 6.63 24.57
N GLY A 153 3.33 7.50 24.68
CA GLY A 153 4.73 7.13 24.54
C GLY A 153 5.14 6.69 23.13
N SER A 154 4.37 7.06 22.11
CA SER A 154 4.61 6.73 20.71
C SER A 154 4.07 7.83 19.79
N GLN A 155 3.19 7.51 18.87
CA GLN A 155 2.73 8.38 17.77
C GLN A 155 1.62 9.37 18.18
N GLY A 156 1.51 10.47 17.44
CA GLY A 156 0.41 11.43 17.57
C GLY A 156 0.10 12.20 16.29
N ASP A 157 -1.15 12.17 15.85
CA ASP A 157 -1.66 13.09 14.84
C ASP A 157 -2.06 14.44 15.48
N VAL A 158 -2.43 15.41 14.66
CA VAL A 158 -2.96 16.70 15.12
C VAL A 158 -4.12 16.48 16.10
N PRO A 159 -4.10 17.13 17.29
CA PRO A 159 -5.15 16.95 18.29
C PRO A 159 -6.55 17.23 17.75
N LYS A 160 -7.49 16.30 17.97
CA LYS A 160 -8.89 16.35 17.50
C LYS A 160 -9.06 16.28 15.98
N ASN A 161 -8.02 15.93 15.24
CA ASN A 161 -8.12 15.67 13.82
C ASN A 161 -9.11 14.54 13.51
N ASN A 162 -9.82 14.63 12.41
CA ASN A 162 -10.73 13.58 11.94
C ASN A 162 -10.93 13.67 10.41
N TYR A 163 -11.85 12.87 9.87
CA TYR A 163 -12.11 12.82 8.43
C TYR A 163 -12.74 14.09 7.85
N PHE A 164 -13.39 14.94 8.66
CA PHE A 164 -14.00 16.17 8.19
C PHE A 164 -13.10 17.37 8.50
N HIS A 165 -12.78 18.16 7.48
CA HIS A 165 -11.93 19.35 7.56
C HIS A 165 -10.58 19.09 8.25
N PRO A 166 -9.83 18.02 7.85
CA PRO A 166 -8.60 17.66 8.55
C PRO A 166 -7.54 18.73 8.44
N THR A 167 -6.71 18.84 9.48
CA THR A 167 -5.43 19.55 9.38
C THR A 167 -4.37 18.58 8.85
N ILE A 168 -3.68 18.98 7.79
CA ILE A 168 -2.72 18.16 7.05
C ILE A 168 -1.34 18.83 7.07
N ARG A 169 -0.27 18.05 7.10
CA ARG A 169 1.11 18.54 6.91
C ARG A 169 1.45 18.54 5.42
N HIS A 170 1.62 19.72 4.85
CA HIS A 170 1.97 19.95 3.46
C HIS A 170 3.39 20.47 3.36
N ASN A 171 4.32 19.71 2.80
CA ASN A 171 5.73 20.07 2.65
C ASN A 171 6.35 20.69 3.93
N GLY A 172 6.10 20.01 5.06
CA GLY A 172 6.64 20.40 6.36
C GLY A 172 5.79 21.42 7.14
N LYS A 173 4.78 22.07 6.54
CA LYS A 173 3.89 23.04 7.18
C LYS A 173 2.47 22.50 7.32
N PHE A 174 1.83 22.77 8.45
CA PHE A 174 0.44 22.38 8.66
C PHE A 174 -0.51 23.38 8.01
N VAL A 175 -1.57 22.86 7.41
CA VAL A 175 -2.66 23.63 6.80
C VAL A 175 -4.01 23.06 7.22
N LYS A 176 -5.01 23.93 7.45
CA LYS A 176 -6.40 23.52 7.67
C LYS A 176 -7.07 23.29 6.34
N THR A 177 -7.60 22.10 6.13
CA THR A 177 -8.31 21.80 4.90
C THR A 177 -9.83 21.94 5.06
N LYS A 178 -10.55 21.90 3.95
CA LYS A 178 -12.00 21.93 3.92
C LYS A 178 -12.52 20.78 3.06
N GLY A 179 -13.45 20.01 3.61
CA GLY A 179 -14.02 18.84 2.92
C GLY A 179 -13.78 17.54 3.67
N PHE A 180 -14.01 16.44 2.99
CA PHE A 180 -13.78 15.10 3.50
C PHE A 180 -12.36 14.64 3.18
N CYS A 181 -11.71 13.97 4.10
CA CYS A 181 -10.29 13.63 4.06
C CYS A 181 -9.85 12.98 2.73
N THR A 182 -10.59 11.99 2.24
CA THR A 182 -10.28 11.31 0.99
C THR A 182 -10.35 12.27 -0.20
N ASP A 183 -11.41 13.11 -0.26
CA ASP A 183 -11.56 14.12 -1.32
C ASP A 183 -10.37 15.10 -1.32
N VAL A 184 -9.94 15.53 -0.12
CA VAL A 184 -8.81 16.45 0.06
C VAL A 184 -7.51 15.86 -0.48
N PHE A 185 -7.24 14.58 -0.22
CA PHE A 185 -6.04 13.91 -0.72
C PHE A 185 -6.05 13.78 -2.25
N PHE A 186 -7.18 13.37 -2.84
CA PHE A 186 -7.29 13.25 -4.29
C PHE A 186 -7.22 14.60 -5.00
N LEU A 187 -7.86 15.64 -4.45
CA LEU A 187 -7.81 17.00 -5.02
C LEU A 187 -6.37 17.55 -5.05
N GLU A 188 -5.62 17.38 -3.95
CA GLU A 188 -4.22 17.83 -3.91
C GLU A 188 -3.34 17.02 -4.85
N ALA A 189 -3.53 15.69 -4.92
CA ALA A 189 -2.83 14.83 -5.87
C ALA A 189 -3.10 15.26 -7.32
N LEU A 190 -4.36 15.52 -7.67
CA LEU A 190 -4.75 15.99 -9.01
C LEU A 190 -4.16 17.36 -9.33
N ARG A 191 -4.18 18.32 -8.36
CA ARG A 191 -3.53 19.62 -8.52
C ARG A 191 -2.04 19.44 -8.87
N TRP A 192 -1.35 18.62 -8.09
CA TRP A 192 0.08 18.39 -8.29
C TRP A 192 0.36 17.69 -9.63
N MET A 193 -0.35 16.62 -9.96
CA MET A 193 -0.20 15.91 -11.24
C MET A 193 -0.41 16.82 -12.45
N LYS A 194 -1.38 17.74 -12.39
CA LYS A 194 -1.64 18.73 -13.46
C LYS A 194 -0.43 19.63 -13.73
N THR A 195 0.45 19.83 -12.75
CA THR A 195 1.67 20.65 -12.91
C THR A 195 2.87 19.87 -13.48
N GLN A 196 2.78 18.52 -13.56
CA GLN A 196 3.89 17.65 -13.98
C GLN A 196 3.87 17.35 -15.49
N LYS A 197 3.70 18.37 -16.34
CA LYS A 197 3.49 18.18 -17.80
C LYS A 197 4.68 17.58 -18.54
N ASP A 198 5.91 17.91 -18.13
CA ASP A 198 7.12 17.67 -18.90
C ASP A 198 8.02 16.57 -18.33
N LYS A 199 7.70 16.06 -17.15
CA LYS A 199 8.45 15.01 -16.45
C LYS A 199 7.55 13.85 -16.08
N PRO A 200 8.05 12.61 -16.11
CA PRO A 200 7.31 11.49 -15.57
C PRO A 200 7.17 11.71 -14.05
N PHE A 201 6.04 11.31 -13.50
CA PHE A 201 5.78 11.44 -12.07
C PHE A 201 5.39 10.10 -11.44
N PHE A 202 5.68 9.97 -10.16
CA PHE A 202 5.16 8.94 -9.27
C PHE A 202 4.25 9.58 -8.23
N ALA A 203 2.94 9.34 -8.32
CA ALA A 203 1.95 9.77 -7.35
C ALA A 203 1.51 8.58 -6.50
N TYR A 204 1.88 8.58 -5.22
CA TYR A 204 1.40 7.63 -4.24
C TYR A 204 0.23 8.25 -3.47
N ILE A 205 -0.96 7.65 -3.58
CA ILE A 205 -2.20 8.12 -2.96
C ILE A 205 -2.66 7.07 -1.93
N PRO A 206 -2.02 6.99 -0.77
CA PRO A 206 -2.41 6.08 0.31
C PRO A 206 -3.52 6.72 1.14
N THR A 207 -4.78 6.36 0.87
CA THR A 207 -5.90 6.92 1.63
C THR A 207 -5.87 6.45 3.09
N ASN A 208 -6.48 7.23 4.00
CA ASN A 208 -6.76 6.75 5.36
C ASN A 208 -8.08 5.94 5.39
N ALA A 209 -8.98 6.17 4.48
CA ALA A 209 -10.25 5.45 4.35
C ALA A 209 -10.03 4.05 3.73
N PRO A 210 -10.84 3.05 4.14
CA PRO A 210 -11.91 3.09 5.14
C PRO A 210 -11.51 2.73 6.58
N HIS A 211 -10.26 3.02 7.02
CA HIS A 211 -9.81 2.83 8.42
C HIS A 211 -10.64 3.67 9.41
N GLY A 212 -10.79 3.18 10.64
CA GLY A 212 -11.46 3.96 11.70
C GLY A 212 -10.72 5.27 12.09
N PRO A 213 -11.45 6.28 12.62
CA PRO A 213 -12.86 6.26 12.99
C PRO A 213 -13.77 6.17 11.76
N PHE A 214 -14.84 5.37 11.86
CA PHE A 214 -15.75 5.16 10.72
C PHE A 214 -16.69 6.36 10.60
N LEU A 215 -16.31 7.29 9.74
CA LEU A 215 -17.01 8.52 9.44
C LEU A 215 -17.11 8.68 7.92
N ALA A 216 -18.29 8.98 7.40
CA ALA A 216 -18.49 9.26 5.98
C ALA A 216 -19.54 10.37 5.81
N PRO A 217 -19.49 11.15 4.72
CA PRO A 217 -20.56 12.09 4.38
C PRO A 217 -21.91 11.38 4.30
N GLU A 218 -22.98 12.03 4.80
CA GLU A 218 -24.28 11.41 4.94
C GLU A 218 -24.82 10.83 3.62
N LYS A 219 -24.56 11.51 2.49
CA LYS A 219 -24.96 11.03 1.17
C LYS A 219 -24.44 9.62 0.83
N TYR A 220 -23.26 9.24 1.36
CA TYR A 220 -22.70 7.91 1.16
C TYR A 220 -23.21 6.90 2.18
N LYS A 221 -23.38 7.29 3.44
CA LYS A 221 -23.96 6.42 4.48
C LYS A 221 -25.38 6.01 4.13
N ALA A 222 -26.18 6.96 3.63
CA ALA A 222 -27.56 6.75 3.25
C ALA A 222 -27.74 5.62 2.23
N LEU A 223 -26.74 5.36 1.37
CA LEU A 223 -26.77 4.26 0.41
C LEU A 223 -26.84 2.86 1.05
N TYR A 224 -26.49 2.76 2.34
CA TYR A 224 -26.31 1.49 3.05
C TYR A 224 -27.24 1.30 4.24
N LYS A 225 -28.24 2.20 4.44
CA LYS A 225 -29.19 2.13 5.57
C LYS A 225 -29.92 0.78 5.64
N ASP A 226 -30.33 0.25 4.48
CA ASP A 226 -31.10 -0.98 4.39
C ASP A 226 -30.22 -2.24 4.35
N HIS A 227 -28.91 -2.09 4.16
CA HIS A 227 -27.98 -3.20 3.96
C HIS A 227 -27.03 -3.42 5.13
N ALA A 228 -26.63 -2.36 5.84
CA ALA A 228 -25.63 -2.42 6.90
C ALA A 228 -26.20 -1.91 8.22
N LYS A 229 -26.22 -2.78 9.26
CA LYS A 229 -26.72 -2.40 10.58
C LYS A 229 -25.70 -1.52 11.33
N GLY A 230 -26.17 -0.37 11.80
CA GLY A 230 -25.42 0.57 12.64
C GLY A 230 -24.54 1.55 11.84
N ASP A 231 -24.43 2.75 12.37
CA ASP A 231 -23.77 3.90 11.75
C ASP A 231 -22.33 3.61 11.28
N ALA A 232 -21.53 2.94 12.12
CA ALA A 232 -20.15 2.60 11.80
C ALA A 232 -20.00 1.63 10.60
N ASN A 233 -20.95 0.72 10.37
CA ASN A 233 -20.92 -0.17 9.21
C ASN A 233 -21.38 0.56 7.95
N GLN A 234 -22.42 1.40 8.05
CA GLN A 234 -22.88 2.25 6.96
C GLN A 234 -21.77 3.23 6.52
N ALA A 235 -21.07 3.83 7.50
CA ALA A 235 -19.94 4.70 7.24
C ALA A 235 -18.79 3.96 6.56
N PHE A 236 -18.44 2.73 6.98
CA PHE A 236 -17.38 1.93 6.36
C PHE A 236 -17.64 1.73 4.86
N PHE A 237 -18.82 1.26 4.47
CA PHE A 237 -19.18 1.09 3.07
C PHE A 237 -19.32 2.44 2.34
N GLY A 238 -19.84 3.46 3.02
CA GLY A 238 -19.89 4.84 2.50
C GLY A 238 -18.53 5.43 2.19
N MET A 239 -17.52 5.16 3.02
CA MET A 239 -16.13 5.56 2.78
C MET A 239 -15.56 4.89 1.52
N ILE A 240 -15.89 3.63 1.27
CA ILE A 240 -15.45 2.91 0.06
C ILE A 240 -16.11 3.50 -1.20
N THR A 241 -17.41 3.81 -1.15
CA THR A 241 -18.08 4.49 -2.28
C THR A 241 -17.50 5.90 -2.52
N ASN A 242 -17.11 6.61 -1.48
CA ASN A 242 -16.41 7.90 -1.64
C ASN A 242 -15.02 7.71 -2.29
N ILE A 243 -14.28 6.65 -1.94
CA ILE A 243 -13.03 6.30 -2.65
C ILE A 243 -13.31 6.04 -4.12
N ASP A 244 -14.36 5.26 -4.42
CA ASP A 244 -14.77 4.94 -5.78
C ASP A 244 -15.05 6.20 -6.62
N ASP A 245 -15.81 7.16 -6.08
CA ASP A 245 -16.07 8.45 -6.74
C ASP A 245 -14.78 9.22 -7.03
N ASN A 246 -13.83 9.23 -6.09
CA ASN A 246 -12.53 9.90 -6.26
C ASN A 246 -11.66 9.20 -7.32
N VAL A 247 -11.70 7.87 -7.39
CA VAL A 247 -11.02 7.10 -8.47
C VAL A 247 -11.66 7.45 -9.82
N GLY A 248 -12.99 7.55 -9.89
CA GLY A 248 -13.70 8.01 -11.08
C GLY A 248 -13.30 9.41 -11.53
N LEU A 249 -13.19 10.35 -10.58
CA LEU A 249 -12.70 11.71 -10.85
C LEU A 249 -11.26 11.69 -11.38
N LEU A 250 -10.37 10.90 -10.75
CA LEU A 250 -8.99 10.76 -11.20
C LEU A 250 -8.92 10.25 -12.64
N MET A 251 -9.61 9.16 -12.96
CA MET A 251 -9.64 8.60 -14.32
C MET A 251 -10.12 9.62 -15.34
N LYS A 252 -11.22 10.32 -15.03
CA LYS A 252 -11.76 11.39 -15.89
C LYS A 252 -10.74 12.50 -16.13
N LYS A 253 -10.02 12.95 -15.09
CA LYS A 253 -9.01 14.02 -15.23
C LYS A 253 -7.78 13.57 -16.02
N LEU A 254 -7.36 12.32 -15.89
CA LEU A 254 -6.28 11.77 -16.72
C LEU A 254 -6.67 11.76 -18.20
N ASP A 255 -7.91 11.40 -18.53
CA ASP A 255 -8.46 11.47 -19.89
C ASP A 255 -8.50 12.92 -20.41
N GLU A 256 -9.08 13.85 -19.62
CA GLU A 256 -9.17 15.29 -19.97
C GLU A 256 -7.80 15.95 -20.20
N TRP A 257 -6.76 15.48 -19.51
CA TRP A 257 -5.40 16.05 -19.65
C TRP A 257 -4.53 15.31 -20.66
N GLY A 258 -5.04 14.27 -21.31
CA GLY A 258 -4.29 13.44 -22.26
C GLY A 258 -3.15 12.65 -21.60
N LEU A 259 -3.27 12.33 -20.31
CA LEU A 259 -2.27 11.59 -19.56
C LEU A 259 -2.59 10.08 -19.45
N ALA A 260 -3.84 9.68 -19.73
CA ALA A 260 -4.31 8.31 -19.50
C ALA A 260 -3.49 7.27 -20.30
N ASP A 261 -3.12 7.58 -21.55
CA ASP A 261 -2.41 6.66 -22.42
C ASP A 261 -0.92 6.49 -22.10
N ASN A 262 -0.38 7.32 -21.20
CA ASN A 262 1.00 7.21 -20.73
C ASN A 262 1.08 7.11 -19.20
N THR A 263 0.09 6.46 -18.57
CA THR A 263 0.02 6.34 -17.11
C THR A 263 -0.22 4.90 -16.69
N LEU A 264 0.73 4.33 -15.91
CA LEU A 264 0.50 3.13 -15.12
C LEU A 264 -0.40 3.51 -13.94
N LEU A 265 -1.62 2.99 -13.92
CA LEU A 265 -2.56 3.16 -12.79
C LEU A 265 -2.68 1.85 -12.02
N ILE A 266 -2.37 1.91 -10.73
CA ILE A 266 -2.41 0.77 -9.80
C ILE A 266 -3.41 1.07 -8.69
N TYR A 267 -4.27 0.09 -8.40
CA TYR A 267 -5.17 0.09 -7.25
C TYR A 267 -4.93 -1.14 -6.38
N SER A 268 -4.75 -0.94 -5.09
CA SER A 268 -4.57 -2.00 -4.10
C SER A 268 -5.02 -1.54 -2.71
N THR A 269 -4.87 -2.39 -1.70
CA THR A 269 -5.11 -2.08 -0.29
C THR A 269 -4.00 -2.66 0.59
N ASP A 270 -3.89 -2.17 1.83
CA ASP A 270 -2.76 -2.51 2.70
C ASP A 270 -2.97 -3.74 3.59
N ASN A 271 -4.20 -4.19 3.83
CA ASN A 271 -4.51 -5.43 4.53
C ASN A 271 -5.98 -5.84 4.32
N GLY A 272 -6.37 -6.99 4.85
CA GLY A 272 -7.74 -7.46 4.81
C GLY A 272 -8.72 -6.53 5.52
N SER A 273 -10.01 -6.71 5.25
CA SER A 273 -11.10 -5.86 5.73
C SER A 273 -11.18 -5.81 7.25
N SER A 274 -11.39 -4.60 7.77
CA SER A 274 -11.63 -4.39 9.22
C SER A 274 -13.10 -4.61 9.63
N LYS A 275 -14.04 -4.35 8.71
CA LYS A 275 -15.49 -4.43 8.96
C LYS A 275 -16.22 -5.32 7.96
N GLY A 276 -15.95 -5.15 6.68
CA GLY A 276 -16.67 -5.81 5.58
C GLY A 276 -16.54 -7.33 5.58
N SER A 277 -15.42 -7.88 6.08
CA SER A 277 -15.21 -9.33 6.18
C SER A 277 -16.28 -10.08 6.99
N ARG A 278 -17.02 -9.39 7.85
CA ARG A 278 -18.18 -9.94 8.59
C ARG A 278 -19.45 -9.99 7.76
N VAL A 279 -19.50 -9.28 6.66
CA VAL A 279 -20.64 -9.22 5.74
C VAL A 279 -20.36 -10.09 4.53
N PHE A 280 -19.23 -9.87 3.89
CA PHE A 280 -18.78 -10.64 2.74
C PHE A 280 -17.26 -10.65 2.65
N ASN A 281 -16.65 -11.80 2.58
CA ASN A 281 -15.20 -11.95 2.53
C ASN A 281 -14.73 -12.81 1.34
N ALA A 282 -15.54 -12.91 0.31
CA ALA A 282 -15.30 -13.78 -0.87
C ALA A 282 -14.92 -15.23 -0.50
N GLY A 283 -15.55 -15.77 0.54
CA GLY A 283 -15.31 -17.12 1.06
C GLY A 283 -14.03 -17.30 1.89
N MET A 284 -13.20 -16.25 2.06
CA MET A 284 -11.92 -16.37 2.76
C MET A 284 -12.08 -16.33 4.27
N LYS A 285 -11.19 -17.04 4.97
CA LYS A 285 -11.09 -17.03 6.43
C LYS A 285 -10.32 -15.81 6.94
N GLY A 286 -10.80 -15.20 8.04
CA GLY A 286 -10.13 -14.09 8.71
C GLY A 286 -10.42 -12.73 8.09
N GLY A 287 -9.68 -11.72 8.52
CA GLY A 287 -9.75 -10.31 8.12
C GLY A 287 -8.52 -9.60 8.63
N LYS A 288 -8.56 -8.27 8.77
CA LYS A 288 -7.44 -7.46 9.29
C LYS A 288 -6.75 -8.10 10.51
N GLY A 289 -5.44 -8.25 10.46
CA GLY A 289 -4.63 -8.83 11.53
C GLY A 289 -4.59 -10.35 11.57
N SER A 290 -5.35 -11.04 10.70
CA SER A 290 -5.26 -12.50 10.51
C SER A 290 -4.16 -12.86 9.53
N VAL A 291 -3.47 -13.98 9.76
CA VAL A 291 -2.48 -14.55 8.84
C VAL A 291 -3.10 -15.53 7.85
N ASN A 292 -4.43 -15.68 7.85
CA ASN A 292 -5.21 -16.43 6.87
C ASN A 292 -5.43 -15.62 5.58
N GLU A 293 -6.04 -16.23 4.55
CA GLU A 293 -6.29 -15.61 3.24
C GLU A 293 -6.98 -14.25 3.39
N GLY A 294 -8.07 -14.14 4.15
CA GLY A 294 -8.85 -12.90 4.30
C GLY A 294 -8.12 -11.75 5.02
N GLY A 295 -6.99 -12.02 5.68
CA GLY A 295 -6.17 -10.97 6.29
C GLY A 295 -5.03 -10.48 5.39
N SER A 296 -4.65 -11.27 4.38
CA SER A 296 -3.48 -11.01 3.55
C SER A 296 -3.75 -10.96 2.04
N ARG A 297 -4.76 -11.66 1.53
CA ARG A 297 -5.16 -11.59 0.11
C ARG A 297 -6.03 -10.38 -0.13
N VAL A 298 -5.61 -9.51 -1.05
CA VAL A 298 -6.24 -8.22 -1.29
C VAL A 298 -6.33 -7.92 -2.80
N PRO A 299 -7.15 -6.93 -3.23
CA PRO A 299 -7.21 -6.50 -4.62
C PRO A 299 -5.86 -5.98 -5.12
N LEU A 300 -5.51 -6.29 -6.38
CA LEU A 300 -4.49 -5.60 -7.15
C LEU A 300 -4.95 -5.49 -8.60
N PHE A 301 -5.18 -4.26 -9.05
CA PHE A 301 -5.46 -3.92 -10.45
C PHE A 301 -4.31 -3.11 -11.00
N MET A 302 -3.83 -3.45 -12.20
CA MET A 302 -2.74 -2.74 -12.87
C MET A 302 -3.11 -2.48 -14.33
N ARG A 303 -3.01 -1.20 -14.76
CA ARG A 303 -3.21 -0.79 -16.14
C ARG A 303 -1.98 -0.07 -16.66
N ILE A 304 -1.33 -0.66 -17.65
CA ILE A 304 -0.32 -0.01 -18.48
C ILE A 304 -0.91 0.06 -19.89
N PRO A 305 -1.29 1.24 -20.41
CA PRO A 305 -1.82 1.37 -21.75
C PRO A 305 -0.89 0.78 -22.81
N GLY A 306 -1.45 0.07 -23.77
CA GLY A 306 -0.68 -0.63 -24.81
C GLY A 306 0.07 -1.90 -24.33
N THR A 307 0.04 -2.22 -23.03
CA THR A 307 0.75 -3.38 -22.48
C THR A 307 -0.20 -4.36 -21.81
N THR A 308 -1.03 -3.88 -20.88
CA THR A 308 -1.95 -4.74 -20.13
C THR A 308 -3.20 -5.09 -20.92
N LYS A 309 -3.69 -6.32 -20.75
CA LYS A 309 -4.94 -6.77 -21.36
C LYS A 309 -6.11 -6.41 -20.45
N ALA A 310 -7.11 -5.73 -21.01
CA ALA A 310 -8.33 -5.36 -20.31
C ALA A 310 -9.12 -6.61 -19.87
N GLY A 311 -9.62 -6.61 -18.62
CA GLY A 311 -10.42 -7.70 -18.05
C GLY A 311 -9.67 -9.02 -17.87
N LYS A 312 -8.33 -9.00 -17.89
CA LYS A 312 -7.49 -10.21 -17.72
C LYS A 312 -7.23 -10.50 -16.25
N ASP A 313 -7.42 -11.77 -15.87
CA ASP A 313 -7.05 -12.30 -14.56
C ASP A 313 -5.72 -13.04 -14.63
N LEU A 314 -4.83 -12.75 -13.66
CA LEU A 314 -3.56 -13.43 -13.42
C LEU A 314 -3.61 -14.11 -12.05
N GLY A 315 -3.45 -15.46 -12.04
CA GLY A 315 -3.52 -16.28 -10.83
C GLY A 315 -2.18 -16.53 -10.13
N GLN A 316 -1.08 -16.00 -10.67
CA GLN A 316 0.26 -16.19 -10.12
C GLN A 316 0.36 -15.60 -8.71
N LEU A 317 1.07 -16.33 -7.81
CA LEU A 317 1.30 -15.91 -6.44
C LEU A 317 2.18 -14.66 -6.41
N ALA A 318 1.59 -13.50 -6.13
CA ALA A 318 2.22 -12.20 -6.07
C ALA A 318 2.14 -11.59 -4.68
N ARG A 319 3.01 -10.63 -4.36
CA ARG A 319 3.09 -9.99 -3.06
C ARG A 319 3.47 -8.50 -3.17
N HIS A 320 3.16 -7.71 -2.16
CA HIS A 320 3.47 -6.27 -2.09
C HIS A 320 4.96 -5.93 -2.28
N ILE A 321 5.88 -6.82 -1.90
CA ILE A 321 7.33 -6.66 -2.19
C ILE A 321 7.66 -6.69 -3.69
N ASP A 322 6.75 -7.18 -4.53
CA ASP A 322 6.93 -7.25 -5.99
C ASP A 322 6.68 -5.91 -6.66
N ILE A 323 5.97 -5.00 -5.98
CA ILE A 323 5.64 -3.69 -6.52
C ILE A 323 6.92 -2.87 -6.75
N PHE A 324 7.86 -2.86 -5.80
CA PHE A 324 9.10 -2.11 -5.96
C PHE A 324 9.87 -2.51 -7.23
N PRO A 325 10.29 -3.79 -7.43
CA PRO A 325 10.99 -4.17 -8.66
C PRO A 325 10.14 -3.98 -9.91
N THR A 326 8.81 -4.08 -9.83
CA THR A 326 7.91 -3.81 -10.96
C THR A 326 7.96 -2.35 -11.39
N LEU A 327 7.87 -1.42 -10.43
CA LEU A 327 7.95 0.00 -10.73
C LEU A 327 9.33 0.41 -11.23
N ALA A 328 10.40 -0.15 -10.66
CA ALA A 328 11.76 0.08 -11.11
C ALA A 328 11.96 -0.40 -12.56
N ASP A 329 11.49 -1.60 -12.90
CA ASP A 329 11.56 -2.19 -14.23
C ASP A 329 10.80 -1.34 -15.26
N ILE A 330 9.55 -0.97 -14.97
CA ILE A 330 8.73 -0.13 -15.85
C ILE A 330 9.34 1.27 -16.04
N ALA A 331 9.95 1.82 -15.01
CA ALA A 331 10.62 3.12 -15.06
C ALA A 331 12.01 3.07 -15.73
N GLY A 332 12.54 1.88 -16.02
CA GLY A 332 13.92 1.70 -16.45
C GLY A 332 14.92 2.23 -15.42
N ALA A 333 14.62 2.02 -14.13
CA ALA A 333 15.46 2.48 -13.04
C ALA A 333 16.61 1.50 -12.77
N ASP A 334 17.80 2.05 -12.59
CA ASP A 334 18.96 1.25 -12.15
C ASP A 334 18.85 0.94 -10.66
N LEU A 335 18.86 -0.33 -10.32
CA LEU A 335 18.83 -0.82 -8.94
C LEU A 335 20.24 -0.97 -8.32
N GLY A 336 21.31 -0.88 -9.15
CA GLY A 336 22.67 -1.08 -8.69
C GLY A 336 22.85 -2.39 -7.93
N GLU A 337 23.43 -2.30 -6.72
CA GLU A 337 23.64 -3.47 -5.84
C GLU A 337 22.44 -3.79 -4.93
N LEU A 338 21.30 -3.12 -5.12
CA LEU A 338 20.13 -3.28 -4.27
C LEU A 338 19.51 -4.68 -4.43
N LYS A 339 19.59 -5.48 -3.38
CA LYS A 339 19.01 -6.84 -3.35
C LYS A 339 17.57 -6.76 -2.85
N LEU A 340 16.62 -6.90 -3.78
CA LEU A 340 15.19 -6.99 -3.48
C LEU A 340 14.78 -8.46 -3.30
N GLU A 341 13.77 -8.72 -2.47
CA GLU A 341 13.15 -10.03 -2.34
C GLU A 341 11.99 -10.22 -3.33
N GLY A 342 11.40 -9.11 -3.76
CA GLY A 342 10.32 -9.08 -4.74
C GLY A 342 10.78 -9.47 -6.14
N ARG A 343 9.82 -9.85 -6.97
CA ARG A 343 10.00 -10.15 -8.40
C ARG A 343 9.18 -9.16 -9.21
N SER A 344 9.72 -8.62 -10.31
CA SER A 344 8.94 -7.76 -11.19
C SER A 344 7.73 -8.49 -11.78
N LEU A 345 6.56 -7.88 -11.68
CA LEU A 345 5.32 -8.33 -12.32
C LEU A 345 5.23 -7.87 -13.78
N ALA A 346 6.13 -7.01 -14.24
CA ALA A 346 6.08 -6.46 -15.60
C ALA A 346 6.14 -7.52 -16.71
N PRO A 347 6.90 -8.62 -16.61
CA PRO A 347 6.85 -9.71 -17.57
C PRO A 347 5.46 -10.35 -17.70
N LEU A 348 4.77 -10.59 -16.57
CA LEU A 348 3.41 -11.15 -16.55
C LEU A 348 2.37 -10.19 -17.15
N LEU A 349 2.55 -8.88 -17.00
CA LEU A 349 1.68 -7.87 -17.58
C LEU A 349 1.81 -7.79 -19.10
N LYS A 350 2.98 -8.10 -19.65
CA LYS A 350 3.26 -8.17 -21.09
C LYS A 350 2.79 -9.48 -21.70
N ASP A 351 3.12 -10.59 -21.03
CA ASP A 351 2.81 -11.95 -21.50
C ASP A 351 2.41 -12.83 -20.32
N ASP A 352 1.14 -13.19 -20.23
CA ASP A 352 0.54 -14.01 -19.19
C ASP A 352 0.99 -15.49 -19.22
N THR A 353 1.67 -15.91 -20.29
CA THR A 353 2.32 -17.23 -20.41
C THR A 353 3.72 -17.26 -19.81
N THR A 354 4.26 -16.11 -19.37
CA THR A 354 5.56 -16.02 -18.73
C THR A 354 5.68 -17.00 -17.57
N GLN A 355 6.74 -17.80 -17.55
CA GLN A 355 6.99 -18.75 -16.48
C GLN A 355 7.15 -18.03 -15.14
N TRP A 356 6.31 -18.40 -14.17
CA TRP A 356 6.32 -17.86 -12.81
C TRP A 356 6.57 -18.99 -11.83
N LEU A 357 7.81 -19.10 -11.37
CA LEU A 357 8.21 -20.16 -10.43
C LEU A 357 7.50 -19.96 -9.10
N ASP A 358 7.02 -21.05 -8.50
CA ASP A 358 6.48 -21.04 -7.14
C ASP A 358 7.51 -20.48 -6.15
N ARG A 359 7.02 -19.94 -5.05
CA ARG A 359 7.82 -19.35 -4.00
C ARG A 359 7.14 -19.45 -2.65
N THR A 360 7.92 -19.29 -1.61
CA THR A 360 7.42 -19.31 -0.23
C THR A 360 7.29 -17.89 0.29
N LEU A 361 6.10 -17.53 0.76
CA LEU A 361 5.80 -16.26 1.40
C LEU A 361 5.61 -16.45 2.90
N PHE A 362 6.16 -15.53 3.69
CA PHE A 362 6.09 -15.56 5.15
C PHE A 362 5.22 -14.42 5.66
N PHE A 363 4.25 -14.75 6.51
CA PHE A 363 3.35 -13.81 7.16
C PHE A 363 3.51 -13.92 8.66
N HIS A 364 3.47 -12.80 9.36
CA HIS A 364 3.46 -12.77 10.80
C HIS A 364 2.64 -11.58 11.30
N GLY A 365 1.85 -11.79 12.36
CA GLY A 365 1.02 -10.74 12.94
C GLY A 365 1.82 -9.67 13.69
N GLY A 366 3.06 -9.98 14.09
CA GLY A 366 3.85 -9.08 14.93
C GLY A 366 3.13 -8.70 16.21
N ARG A 367 3.29 -7.45 16.65
CA ARG A 367 2.51 -6.81 17.72
C ARG A 367 2.68 -7.44 19.09
N TRP A 368 3.87 -7.92 19.41
CA TRP A 368 4.23 -8.35 20.76
C TRP A 368 4.49 -7.15 21.69
N PRO A 369 4.45 -7.37 23.05
CA PRO A 369 4.68 -6.31 24.04
C PRO A 369 6.07 -5.67 23.91
N LYS A 370 6.19 -4.41 24.38
CA LYS A 370 7.45 -3.65 24.44
C LYS A 370 7.71 -3.17 25.86
N LYS A 371 8.94 -3.36 26.33
CA LYS A 371 9.38 -2.86 27.65
C LYS A 371 9.19 -1.34 27.73
N GLY A 372 8.61 -0.86 28.82
CA GLY A 372 8.35 0.57 29.03
C GLY A 372 7.09 1.10 28.33
N ALA A 373 6.43 0.30 27.47
CA ALA A 373 5.19 0.73 26.84
C ALA A 373 4.04 0.80 27.85
N PRO A 374 3.11 1.78 27.74
CA PRO A 374 2.04 1.97 28.67
C PRO A 374 0.92 0.92 28.54
N GLY A 375 0.23 0.63 29.64
CA GLY A 375 -0.96 -0.20 29.66
C GLY A 375 -0.73 -1.63 29.15
N LYS A 376 -1.64 -2.10 28.30
CA LYS A 376 -1.60 -3.47 27.71
C LYS A 376 -0.38 -3.71 26.81
N PHE A 377 0.22 -2.69 26.26
CA PHE A 377 1.34 -2.81 25.34
C PHE A 377 2.66 -3.14 26.04
N GLY A 378 2.77 -2.85 27.34
CA GLY A 378 3.92 -3.20 28.17
C GLY A 378 3.72 -4.49 28.99
N LYS A 379 2.53 -5.12 28.90
CA LYS A 379 2.19 -6.33 29.66
C LYS A 379 2.40 -7.57 28.81
N GLY A 380 2.97 -8.62 29.40
CA GLY A 380 3.20 -9.91 28.78
C GLY A 380 4.67 -10.27 28.73
N ASP A 381 4.99 -11.32 27.98
CA ASP A 381 6.35 -11.78 27.79
C ASP A 381 7.14 -10.82 26.88
N LEU A 382 8.25 -10.35 27.38
CA LEU A 382 9.14 -9.42 26.64
C LEU A 382 10.24 -10.16 25.85
N ASN A 383 10.36 -11.49 26.01
CA ASN A 383 11.26 -12.28 25.19
C ASN A 383 10.66 -12.50 23.80
N LEU A 384 11.28 -11.88 22.81
CA LEU A 384 10.83 -11.88 21.42
C LEU A 384 10.76 -13.30 20.82
N ASP A 385 11.65 -14.20 21.22
CA ASP A 385 11.71 -15.54 20.68
C ASP A 385 10.47 -16.38 21.06
N ASN A 386 9.76 -16.01 22.13
CA ASN A 386 8.49 -16.62 22.51
C ASN A 386 7.33 -16.25 21.57
N TYR A 387 7.54 -15.27 20.67
CA TYR A 387 6.56 -14.87 19.64
C TYR A 387 6.84 -15.46 18.27
N LYS A 388 8.00 -16.10 18.04
CA LYS A 388 8.40 -16.70 16.78
C LYS A 388 7.27 -17.51 16.13
N TYR A 389 6.59 -18.34 16.91
CA TYR A 389 5.53 -19.21 16.42
C TYR A 389 4.10 -18.74 16.71
N LYS A 390 3.93 -17.49 17.16
CA LYS A 390 2.61 -16.94 17.42
C LYS A 390 2.13 -16.12 16.22
N LYS A 391 0.94 -16.45 15.69
CA LYS A 391 0.31 -15.72 14.56
C LYS A 391 1.22 -15.64 13.33
N PHE A 392 1.77 -16.74 12.89
CA PHE A 392 2.51 -16.84 11.64
C PHE A 392 1.82 -17.74 10.62
N ALA A 393 2.09 -17.52 9.35
CA ALA A 393 1.74 -18.41 8.27
C ALA A 393 2.84 -18.46 7.21
N VAL A 394 2.90 -19.60 6.52
CA VAL A 394 3.77 -19.82 5.37
C VAL A 394 2.91 -20.19 4.18
N ARG A 395 3.08 -19.53 3.03
CA ARG A 395 2.23 -19.68 1.85
C ARG A 395 3.07 -19.97 0.62
N THR A 396 2.75 -21.05 -0.08
CA THR A 396 3.20 -21.32 -1.44
C THR A 396 2.00 -21.23 -2.39
N GLU A 397 2.12 -21.48 -3.68
CA GLU A 397 1.00 -21.47 -4.61
C GLU A 397 -0.14 -22.43 -4.18
N ARG A 398 0.21 -23.58 -3.63
CA ARG A 398 -0.75 -24.60 -3.22
C ARG A 398 -1.05 -24.60 -1.72
N TRP A 399 -0.04 -24.43 -0.87
CA TRP A 399 -0.13 -24.72 0.54
C TRP A 399 -0.13 -23.46 1.41
N ARG A 400 -0.90 -23.49 2.49
CA ARG A 400 -0.79 -22.52 3.59
C ARG A 400 -0.67 -23.25 4.92
N LEU A 401 0.49 -23.14 5.56
CA LEU A 401 0.71 -23.53 6.95
C LEU A 401 0.37 -22.34 7.84
N VAL A 402 -0.56 -22.52 8.79
CA VAL A 402 -0.96 -21.53 9.81
C VAL A 402 -0.60 -22.05 11.18
N GLY A 403 0.31 -21.39 11.88
CA GLY A 403 0.92 -21.96 13.07
C GLY A 403 1.68 -23.24 12.75
N LYS A 404 1.93 -24.05 13.77
CA LYS A 404 2.61 -25.36 13.62
C LYS A 404 1.65 -26.52 13.32
N GLU A 405 0.35 -26.30 13.47
CA GLU A 405 -0.63 -27.37 13.65
C GLU A 405 -1.69 -27.42 12.55
N THR A 406 -1.66 -26.46 11.61
CA THR A 406 -2.73 -26.39 10.61
C THR A 406 -2.16 -26.16 9.23
N LEU A 407 -2.43 -27.10 8.30
CA LEU A 407 -2.06 -27.00 6.90
C LEU A 407 -3.31 -27.01 6.02
N TYR A 408 -3.41 -26.10 5.09
CA TYR A 408 -4.48 -26.02 4.10
C TYR A 408 -3.97 -26.23 2.69
N ASP A 409 -4.71 -26.98 1.87
CA ASP A 409 -4.52 -27.06 0.43
C ASP A 409 -5.38 -25.99 -0.26
N ILE A 410 -4.81 -24.82 -0.51
CA ILE A 410 -5.55 -23.65 -1.02
C ILE A 410 -6.12 -23.87 -2.43
N LYS A 411 -5.54 -24.79 -3.22
CA LYS A 411 -6.10 -25.12 -4.56
C LYS A 411 -7.45 -25.80 -4.46
N THR A 412 -7.68 -26.63 -3.46
CA THR A 412 -8.92 -27.37 -3.25
C THR A 412 -9.79 -26.80 -2.14
N ASP A 413 -9.20 -26.06 -1.20
CA ASP A 413 -9.86 -25.43 -0.05
C ASP A 413 -9.40 -23.97 0.11
N PRO A 414 -9.79 -23.05 -0.81
CA PRO A 414 -9.41 -21.64 -0.72
C PRO A 414 -10.04 -20.92 0.48
N SER A 415 -11.01 -21.56 1.15
CA SER A 415 -11.69 -21.04 2.35
C SER A 415 -11.04 -21.47 3.67
N GLU A 416 -9.98 -22.30 3.61
CA GLU A 416 -9.21 -22.75 4.79
C GLU A 416 -10.09 -23.44 5.85
N GLN A 417 -10.95 -24.39 5.42
CA GLN A 417 -11.87 -25.09 6.30
C GLN A 417 -11.31 -26.43 6.79
N THR A 418 -10.51 -27.12 5.96
CA THR A 418 -10.07 -28.48 6.21
C THR A 418 -8.58 -28.53 6.53
N ASN A 419 -8.22 -28.88 7.77
CA ASN A 419 -6.84 -29.16 8.13
C ASN A 419 -6.38 -30.48 7.52
N VAL A 420 -5.34 -30.44 6.71
CA VAL A 420 -4.79 -31.64 6.04
C VAL A 420 -3.36 -31.98 6.51
N ILE A 421 -2.94 -31.46 7.66
CA ILE A 421 -1.57 -31.61 8.17
C ILE A 421 -1.17 -33.07 8.37
N ASP A 422 -2.09 -33.92 8.88
CA ASP A 422 -1.85 -35.35 9.12
C ASP A 422 -1.72 -36.13 7.81
N LYS A 423 -2.28 -35.62 6.71
CA LYS A 423 -2.16 -36.23 5.38
C LYS A 423 -0.87 -35.81 4.64
N HIS A 424 -0.29 -34.67 5.04
CA HIS A 424 0.88 -34.07 4.40
C HIS A 424 1.92 -33.55 5.41
N PRO A 425 2.38 -34.40 6.38
CA PRO A 425 3.28 -33.96 7.44
C PRO A 425 4.65 -33.51 6.89
N GLU A 426 5.11 -34.08 5.76
CA GLU A 426 6.34 -33.70 5.09
C GLU A 426 6.28 -32.27 4.52
N VAL A 427 5.11 -31.84 4.00
CA VAL A 427 4.89 -30.48 3.52
C VAL A 427 4.95 -29.50 4.70
N ALA A 428 4.23 -29.79 5.78
CA ALA A 428 4.23 -28.96 6.99
C ALA A 428 5.64 -28.81 7.56
N LYS A 429 6.41 -29.89 7.64
CA LYS A 429 7.81 -29.90 8.10
C LYS A 429 8.69 -29.03 7.22
N LYS A 430 8.58 -29.16 5.88
CA LYS A 430 9.32 -28.33 4.92
C LYS A 430 9.01 -26.84 5.11
N LEU A 431 7.74 -26.46 5.14
CA LEU A 431 7.32 -25.06 5.29
C LEU A 431 7.76 -24.47 6.63
N LEU A 432 7.72 -25.26 7.70
CA LEU A 432 8.21 -24.84 9.02
C LEU A 432 9.72 -24.60 9.00
N THR A 433 10.50 -25.48 8.35
CA THR A 433 11.95 -25.30 8.19
C THR A 433 12.29 -24.01 7.42
N GLU A 434 11.55 -23.73 6.36
CA GLU A 434 11.72 -22.49 5.58
C GLU A 434 11.36 -21.24 6.43
N TYR A 435 10.32 -21.33 7.26
CA TYR A 435 9.96 -20.27 8.20
C TYR A 435 11.04 -20.03 9.27
N GLU A 436 11.65 -21.08 9.78
CA GLU A 436 12.75 -20.98 10.74
C GLU A 436 13.97 -20.29 10.14
N ALA A 437 14.30 -20.61 8.90
CA ALA A 437 15.36 -19.95 8.14
C ALA A 437 15.02 -18.46 7.91
N PHE A 438 13.78 -18.14 7.54
CA PHE A 438 13.30 -16.78 7.43
C PHE A 438 13.43 -16.03 8.76
N TRP A 439 12.94 -16.59 9.88
CA TRP A 439 13.03 -15.94 11.19
C TRP A 439 14.46 -15.65 11.60
N LYS A 440 15.38 -16.63 11.42
CA LYS A 440 16.80 -16.47 11.69
C LYS A 440 17.42 -15.32 10.92
N ARG A 441 17.02 -15.15 9.64
CA ARG A 441 17.49 -14.05 8.77
C ARG A 441 16.87 -12.72 9.16
N ALA A 442 15.58 -12.68 9.43
CA ALA A 442 14.83 -11.44 9.71
C ALA A 442 15.12 -10.88 11.12
N ARG A 443 15.34 -11.76 12.11
CA ARG A 443 15.48 -11.38 13.52
C ARG A 443 16.50 -10.27 13.80
N PRO A 444 17.73 -10.31 13.28
CA PRO A 444 18.71 -9.22 13.47
C PRO A 444 18.37 -7.93 12.72
N LEU A 445 17.45 -7.97 11.76
CA LEU A 445 17.02 -6.82 10.97
C LEU A 445 15.81 -6.09 11.58
N MET A 446 15.23 -6.60 12.66
CA MET A 446 14.16 -5.95 13.44
C MET A 446 14.76 -4.83 14.32
N VAL A 447 15.35 -3.84 13.68
CA VAL A 447 16.23 -2.83 14.31
C VAL A 447 15.52 -1.88 15.29
N ASN A 448 14.18 -1.83 15.29
CA ASN A 448 13.40 -0.92 16.14
C ASN A 448 12.85 -1.58 17.42
N GLU A 449 13.21 -2.85 17.68
CA GLU A 449 12.69 -3.56 18.85
C GLU A 449 13.05 -2.89 20.18
N ASP A 450 14.30 -2.39 20.28
CA ASP A 450 14.83 -1.72 21.45
C ASP A 450 14.80 -0.19 21.34
N ALA A 451 14.26 0.38 20.27
CA ALA A 451 14.16 1.83 20.11
C ALA A 451 13.40 2.44 21.30
N PRO A 452 13.89 3.52 21.92
CA PRO A 452 13.17 4.19 23.00
C PRO A 452 11.82 4.72 22.50
N LEU A 453 10.82 4.72 23.40
CA LEU A 453 9.54 5.35 23.09
C LEU A 453 9.71 6.88 23.12
N ASP A 454 9.18 7.56 22.12
CA ASP A 454 9.21 9.02 22.10
C ASP A 454 8.38 9.59 23.25
N VAL A 455 9.00 10.47 24.03
CA VAL A 455 8.33 11.23 25.10
C VAL A 455 7.41 12.28 24.46
N GLU A 456 7.94 13.00 23.48
CA GLU A 456 7.17 13.91 22.63
C GLU A 456 6.77 13.20 21.33
N LYS A 457 5.58 13.50 20.85
CA LYS A 457 5.09 13.03 19.55
C LYS A 457 5.53 14.02 18.48
N PRO A 458 6.53 13.71 17.65
CA PRO A 458 7.17 14.74 16.80
C PRO A 458 6.21 15.42 15.85
N PHE A 459 5.27 14.68 15.25
CA PHE A 459 4.29 15.25 14.33
C PHE A 459 3.34 16.22 15.05
N GLU A 460 2.82 15.85 16.22
CA GLU A 460 1.96 16.68 17.07
C GLU A 460 2.72 17.88 17.61
N ALA A 461 3.96 17.70 18.09
CA ALA A 461 4.81 18.77 18.62
C ALA A 461 5.08 19.85 17.55
N ASN A 462 5.40 19.45 16.33
CA ASN A 462 5.58 20.35 15.19
C ASN A 462 4.30 21.14 14.86
N TYR A 463 3.13 20.51 14.96
CA TYR A 463 1.84 21.20 14.80
C TYR A 463 1.64 22.26 15.89
N LEU A 464 1.85 21.90 17.15
CA LEU A 464 1.67 22.83 18.27
C LEU A 464 2.62 24.03 18.16
N LYS A 465 3.89 23.78 17.84
CA LYS A 465 4.90 24.81 17.61
C LYS A 465 4.49 25.77 16.48
N GLN A 466 4.01 25.25 15.33
CA GLN A 466 3.55 26.10 14.24
C GLN A 466 2.33 26.93 14.66
N LYS A 467 1.37 26.32 15.37
CA LYS A 467 0.15 26.98 15.85
C LYS A 467 0.46 28.17 16.75
N GLU A 468 1.45 28.04 17.63
CA GLU A 468 1.89 29.09 18.55
C GLU A 468 2.65 30.22 17.82
N ASN A 469 3.46 29.89 16.82
CA ASN A 469 4.37 30.81 16.13
C ASN A 469 3.80 31.45 14.85
N GLY A 470 2.50 31.47 14.63
CA GLY A 470 1.93 32.13 13.45
C GLY A 470 0.60 31.54 12.97
N GLY A 471 0.10 30.57 13.71
CA GLY A 471 -1.17 29.91 13.39
C GLY A 471 -1.07 28.90 12.25
N ILE A 472 -2.21 28.32 11.93
CA ILE A 472 -2.33 27.31 10.88
C ILE A 472 -3.11 27.92 9.72
N PRO A 473 -2.47 28.18 8.55
CA PRO A 473 -3.13 28.76 7.40
C PRO A 473 -4.19 27.83 6.79
N GLU A 474 -5.14 28.44 6.09
CA GLU A 474 -6.14 27.69 5.31
C GLU A 474 -5.51 27.14 4.04
N TRP A 475 -5.79 25.87 3.74
CA TRP A 475 -5.48 25.26 2.45
C TRP A 475 -6.46 25.76 1.38
N LYS A 476 -5.92 26.21 0.26
CA LYS A 476 -6.75 26.66 -0.87
C LYS A 476 -7.21 25.43 -1.65
N VAL A 477 -8.53 25.24 -1.71
CA VAL A 477 -9.12 24.16 -2.53
C VAL A 477 -8.67 24.33 -3.98
N PRO A 478 -8.04 23.32 -4.59
CA PRO A 478 -7.57 23.44 -5.96
C PRO A 478 -8.69 23.59 -6.98
N SER A 479 -8.52 24.46 -7.98
CA SER A 479 -9.30 24.41 -9.22
C SER A 479 -8.60 23.44 -10.21
N LEU A 480 -9.31 22.40 -10.59
CA LEU A 480 -8.80 21.33 -11.45
C LEU A 480 -9.06 21.61 -12.94
#